data_d0cce79312285b6701c7860383d34f50
#
_entry.id   d0cce79312285b6701c7860383d34f50
#
_cell.length_a   1.000
_cell.length_b   1.000
_cell.length_c   1.000
_cell.angle_alpha   90.00
_cell.angle_beta   90.00
_cell.angle_gamma   90.00
#
_symmetry.space_group_name_H-M   'P 1'
#
loop_
_entity.id
_entity.type
_entity.pdbx_description
1 polymer ?
#
loop_
_entity_poly.entity_id
_entity_poly.type
_entity_poly.pdbx_seq_one_letter_code
_entity_poly.pdbx_strand_id
1 'polypeptide(L)'
;PNILASLRPALGPIFQALQAGTWEECLFRAVPLALAAIIGKHFGIRTPLILVTLVLQALIFGGAHANYANLPGYSRLVELFIPAIAFGLVYLRFGLVVGMLTHFLYDLVLMSLPIFSSNDPSLLIDKLLVVLVGMAPLLILLWTRYKSGAALPLADEWRNGVPANVIHEEHASTESPHSESSSVNESLSVKPLSLSIKLWLPLVIIAVIAIVMAWRKPPEVNWPQYTIDRAQAKAMAAAELAKNGAKLEGEWHSTVMTHSGWRQPMDFVWRETDKPTFEGLLGRYLDKPLWQVTWRKFDGPVEERAEEWSAYLEADGSLHELVHTLPEGRSGAKLSREQATAKALSWIVAKQWSDTNQLEEKSVEETVRPVRSDWVVKYI
;
A
#
# COMPACT_ATOMS: atom_id res chain seq x y z
N PRO A 1 -3.42 -5.23 -3.95
CA PRO A 1 -4.86 -4.97 -3.90
C PRO A 1 -5.16 -3.66 -4.62
N ASN A 2 -6.25 -3.60 -5.38
CA ASN A 2 -6.64 -2.38 -6.05
C ASN A 2 -7.13 -1.36 -5.01
N ILE A 3 -6.34 -0.35 -4.76
CA ILE A 3 -6.62 0.73 -3.79
C ILE A 3 -7.98 1.40 -4.07
N LEU A 4 -8.39 1.49 -5.33
CA LEU A 4 -9.67 2.09 -5.74
C LEU A 4 -10.89 1.26 -5.31
N ALA A 5 -10.70 -0.02 -4.95
CA ALA A 5 -11.77 -0.87 -4.43
C ALA A 5 -12.10 -0.60 -2.95
N SER A 6 -11.27 0.12 -2.22
CA SER A 6 -11.53 0.42 -0.81
C SER A 6 -12.63 1.47 -0.63
N LEU A 7 -13.28 1.47 0.55
CA LEU A 7 -14.32 2.45 0.88
C LEU A 7 -13.78 3.90 0.87
N ARG A 8 -12.54 4.07 1.30
CA ARG A 8 -11.79 5.33 1.29
C ARG A 8 -10.39 5.08 0.74
N PRO A 9 -10.22 5.17 -0.58
CA PRO A 9 -8.97 4.91 -1.27
C PRO A 9 -7.76 5.68 -0.74
N ALA A 10 -7.95 6.91 -0.24
CA ALA A 10 -6.88 7.74 0.31
C ALA A 10 -6.23 7.18 1.58
N LEU A 11 -6.98 6.45 2.41
CA LEU A 11 -6.48 6.00 3.72
C LEU A 11 -5.34 4.99 3.59
N GLY A 12 -5.41 4.09 2.59
CA GLY A 12 -4.36 3.11 2.34
C GLY A 12 -2.99 3.77 2.15
N PRO A 13 -2.81 4.63 1.12
CA PRO A 13 -1.57 5.37 0.88
C PRO A 13 -1.12 6.20 2.08
N ILE A 14 -2.03 6.91 2.75
CA ILE A 14 -1.68 7.75 3.91
C ILE A 14 -1.07 6.91 5.03
N PHE A 15 -1.73 5.83 5.44
CA PHE A 15 -1.24 5.00 6.54
C PHE A 15 0.02 4.21 6.17
N GLN A 16 0.11 3.68 4.96
CA GLN A 16 1.29 2.94 4.50
C GLN A 16 2.50 3.86 4.38
N ALA A 17 2.33 5.05 3.79
CA ALA A 17 3.40 6.03 3.70
C ALA A 17 3.86 6.51 5.09
N LEU A 18 2.93 6.74 6.03
CA LEU A 18 3.27 7.11 7.40
C LEU A 18 4.03 6.00 8.12
N GLN A 19 3.60 4.76 7.96
CA GLN A 19 4.26 3.60 8.53
C GLN A 19 5.67 3.44 7.94
N ALA A 20 5.83 3.46 6.61
CA ALA A 20 7.11 3.34 5.95
C ALA A 20 8.05 4.47 6.37
N GLY A 21 7.62 5.73 6.26
CA GLY A 21 8.41 6.89 6.63
C GLY A 21 8.89 6.89 8.08
N THR A 22 8.14 6.31 9.01
CA THR A 22 8.56 6.21 10.42
C THR A 22 9.44 5.00 10.70
N TRP A 23 8.97 3.80 10.34
CA TRP A 23 9.67 2.54 10.64
C TRP A 23 10.98 2.39 9.89
N GLU A 24 10.95 2.64 8.59
CA GLU A 24 12.08 2.38 7.72
C GLU A 24 13.18 3.41 7.93
N GLU A 25 12.85 4.67 8.23
CA GLU A 25 13.87 5.66 8.57
C GLU A 25 14.56 5.34 9.91
N CYS A 26 13.83 4.83 10.90
CA CYS A 26 14.44 4.33 12.13
C CYS A 26 15.38 3.15 11.86
N LEU A 27 14.89 2.15 11.13
CA LEU A 27 15.59 0.88 10.95
C LEU A 27 16.79 1.00 10.01
N PHE A 28 16.62 1.65 8.87
CA PHE A 28 17.64 1.71 7.83
C PHE A 28 18.54 2.95 7.89
N ARG A 29 18.15 4.03 8.58
CA ARG A 29 18.95 5.28 8.67
C ARG A 29 19.40 5.58 10.09
N ALA A 30 18.46 5.75 11.02
CA ALA A 30 18.84 6.16 12.37
C ALA A 30 19.77 5.18 13.06
N VAL A 31 19.39 3.90 13.12
CA VAL A 31 20.18 2.88 13.82
C VAL A 31 21.54 2.64 13.15
N PRO A 32 21.65 2.28 11.86
CA PRO A 32 22.94 1.92 11.27
C PRO A 32 23.89 3.12 11.15
N LEU A 33 23.41 4.30 10.77
CA LEU A 33 24.27 5.48 10.59
C LEU A 33 24.73 6.07 11.95
N ALA A 34 23.88 6.02 12.98
CA ALA A 34 24.27 6.41 14.33
C ALA A 34 25.31 5.44 14.90
N LEU A 35 25.12 4.13 14.75
CA LEU A 35 26.11 3.13 15.17
C LEU A 35 27.44 3.30 14.43
N ALA A 36 27.40 3.53 13.13
CA ALA A 36 28.59 3.82 12.33
C ALA A 36 29.33 5.08 12.82
N ALA A 37 28.58 6.11 13.19
CA ALA A 37 29.19 7.34 13.73
C ALA A 37 29.85 7.12 15.10
N ILE A 38 29.21 6.34 15.99
CA ILE A 38 29.75 6.02 17.34
C ILE A 38 30.99 5.12 17.23
N ILE A 39 30.86 4.01 16.50
CA ILE A 39 31.95 3.04 16.31
C ILE A 39 33.11 3.70 15.57
N GLY A 40 32.82 4.43 14.50
CA GLY A 40 33.84 5.12 13.71
C GLY A 40 34.57 6.20 14.49
N LYS A 41 33.90 6.88 15.44
CA LYS A 41 34.58 7.81 16.38
C LYS A 41 35.55 7.05 17.26
N HIS A 42 35.16 5.91 17.82
CA HIS A 42 36.02 5.10 18.69
C HIS A 42 37.32 4.64 17.98
N PHE A 43 37.22 4.27 16.71
CA PHE A 43 38.36 3.81 15.91
C PHE A 43 39.05 4.92 15.06
N GLY A 44 38.65 6.16 15.15
CA GLY A 44 39.19 7.27 14.35
C GLY A 44 38.84 7.23 12.85
N ILE A 45 37.86 6.38 12.43
CA ILE A 45 37.45 6.18 11.03
C ILE A 45 35.97 6.59 10.79
N ARG A 46 35.50 7.61 11.49
CA ARG A 46 34.08 8.00 11.49
C ARG A 46 33.51 8.25 10.10
N THR A 47 34.14 9.12 9.32
CA THR A 47 33.65 9.51 8.00
C THR A 47 33.60 8.33 7.02
N PRO A 48 34.70 7.58 6.83
CA PRO A 48 34.65 6.41 5.94
C PRO A 48 33.63 5.36 6.38
N LEU A 49 33.47 5.12 7.68
CA LEU A 49 32.49 4.14 8.17
C LEU A 49 31.05 4.60 7.90
N ILE A 50 30.73 5.89 8.09
CA ILE A 50 29.42 6.43 7.72
C ILE A 50 29.16 6.28 6.22
N LEU A 51 30.13 6.59 5.36
CA LEU A 51 29.96 6.46 3.90
C LEU A 51 29.74 5.01 3.46
N VAL A 52 30.50 4.06 4.00
CA VAL A 52 30.31 2.64 3.74
C VAL A 52 28.90 2.19 4.22
N THR A 53 28.53 2.59 5.42
CA THR A 53 27.21 2.25 5.98
C THR A 53 26.07 2.86 5.18
N LEU A 54 26.27 4.08 4.64
CA LEU A 54 25.29 4.74 3.77
C LEU A 54 25.02 3.92 2.49
N VAL A 55 26.06 3.35 1.90
CA VAL A 55 25.95 2.48 0.72
C VAL A 55 25.32 1.13 1.11
N LEU A 56 25.79 0.50 2.19
CA LEU A 56 25.27 -0.80 2.63
C LEU A 56 23.81 -0.74 3.00
N GLN A 57 23.36 0.28 3.74
CA GLN A 57 21.94 0.44 4.07
C GLN A 57 21.08 0.60 2.82
N ALA A 58 21.57 1.30 1.78
CA ALA A 58 20.84 1.46 0.54
C ALA A 58 20.67 0.13 -0.23
N LEU A 59 21.71 -0.70 -0.24
CA LEU A 59 21.66 -2.05 -0.82
C LEU A 59 20.71 -2.96 -0.03
N ILE A 60 20.78 -2.94 1.30
CA ILE A 60 19.92 -3.75 2.17
C ILE A 60 18.46 -3.29 2.04
N PHE A 61 18.21 -1.98 1.98
CA PHE A 61 16.89 -1.40 1.78
C PHE A 61 16.27 -1.87 0.45
N GLY A 62 16.99 -1.72 -0.65
CA GLY A 62 16.55 -2.21 -1.96
C GLY A 62 16.33 -3.73 -1.99
N GLY A 63 17.25 -4.49 -1.36
CA GLY A 63 17.14 -5.94 -1.22
C GLY A 63 15.94 -6.40 -0.39
N ALA A 64 15.59 -5.68 0.68
CA ALA A 64 14.40 -5.95 1.50
C ALA A 64 13.08 -5.79 0.71
N HIS A 65 13.10 -5.04 -0.39
CA HIS A 65 11.97 -4.86 -1.29
C HIS A 65 11.98 -5.78 -2.52
N ALA A 66 12.91 -6.75 -2.60
CA ALA A 66 13.03 -7.66 -3.74
C ALA A 66 11.87 -8.68 -3.86
N ASN A 67 11.00 -8.79 -2.83
CA ASN A 67 9.81 -9.65 -2.84
C ASN A 67 8.62 -9.06 -3.62
N TYR A 68 8.73 -7.85 -4.15
CA TYR A 68 7.72 -7.30 -5.06
C TYR A 68 7.80 -8.03 -6.41
N ALA A 69 6.63 -8.25 -7.03
CA ALA A 69 6.51 -8.92 -8.32
C ALA A 69 6.99 -8.02 -9.48
N ASN A 70 8.28 -7.76 -9.52
CA ASN A 70 8.95 -7.00 -10.58
C ASN A 70 9.98 -7.86 -11.29
N LEU A 71 10.08 -7.73 -12.61
CA LEU A 71 11.11 -8.39 -13.42
C LEU A 71 12.12 -7.37 -13.95
N PRO A 72 13.42 -7.68 -13.92
CA PRO A 72 14.04 -8.83 -13.26
C PRO A 72 13.99 -8.71 -11.73
N GLY A 73 14.16 -9.82 -10.98
CA GLY A 73 14.02 -9.84 -9.51
C GLY A 73 14.89 -8.85 -8.74
N TYR A 74 16.00 -8.40 -9.34
CA TYR A 74 16.89 -7.39 -8.76
C TYR A 74 16.48 -5.94 -9.07
N SER A 75 15.41 -5.70 -9.84
CA SER A 75 15.02 -4.35 -10.29
C SER A 75 14.80 -3.39 -9.12
N ARG A 76 14.18 -3.87 -8.04
CA ARG A 76 13.95 -3.07 -6.83
C ARG A 76 15.22 -2.61 -6.14
N LEU A 77 16.25 -3.43 -6.16
CA LEU A 77 17.56 -3.03 -5.60
C LEU A 77 18.14 -1.85 -6.38
N VAL A 78 18.03 -1.87 -7.71
CA VAL A 78 18.53 -0.79 -8.58
C VAL A 78 17.65 0.46 -8.44
N GLU A 79 16.32 0.30 -8.50
CA GLU A 79 15.35 1.40 -8.43
C GLU A 79 15.42 2.16 -7.11
N LEU A 80 15.54 1.44 -5.99
CA LEU A 80 15.52 2.01 -4.65
C LEU A 80 16.89 2.46 -4.14
N PHE A 81 17.98 2.11 -4.81
CA PHE A 81 19.33 2.49 -4.38
C PHE A 81 19.51 4.00 -4.29
N ILE A 82 19.12 4.73 -5.36
CA ILE A 82 19.25 6.20 -5.40
C ILE A 82 18.35 6.89 -4.36
N PRO A 83 17.04 6.57 -4.27
CA PRO A 83 16.19 7.10 -3.21
C PRO A 83 16.72 6.80 -1.80
N ALA A 84 17.21 5.59 -1.55
CA ALA A 84 17.75 5.21 -0.24
C ALA A 84 19.00 6.00 0.16
N ILE A 85 19.90 6.26 -0.80
CA ILE A 85 21.04 7.17 -0.60
C ILE A 85 20.54 8.60 -0.30
N ALA A 86 19.56 9.09 -1.06
CA ALA A 86 19.01 10.43 -0.86
C ALA A 86 18.39 10.59 0.54
N PHE A 87 17.58 9.63 1.00
CA PHE A 87 17.02 9.63 2.36
C PHE A 87 18.12 9.59 3.43
N GLY A 88 19.17 8.77 3.23
CA GLY A 88 20.32 8.76 4.13
C GLY A 88 21.06 10.10 4.21
N LEU A 89 21.22 10.80 3.09
CA LEU A 89 21.79 12.14 3.05
C LEU A 89 20.91 13.19 3.72
N VAL A 90 19.58 13.10 3.53
CA VAL A 90 18.60 13.95 4.23
C VAL A 90 18.69 13.72 5.74
N TYR A 91 18.72 12.46 6.17
CA TYR A 91 18.90 12.11 7.58
C TYR A 91 20.21 12.70 8.15
N LEU A 92 21.34 12.51 7.48
CA LEU A 92 22.64 13.02 7.92
C LEU A 92 22.70 14.56 7.98
N ARG A 93 21.96 15.25 7.11
CA ARG A 93 21.98 16.70 7.01
C ARG A 93 20.95 17.40 7.89
N PHE A 94 19.74 16.84 7.99
CA PHE A 94 18.58 17.49 8.60
C PHE A 94 18.00 16.71 9.79
N GLY A 95 18.47 15.50 10.03
CA GLY A 95 18.02 14.65 11.13
C GLY A 95 16.83 13.76 10.79
N LEU A 96 16.44 12.95 11.79
CA LEU A 96 15.48 11.86 11.64
C LEU A 96 14.08 12.34 11.24
N VAL A 97 13.55 13.38 11.89
CA VAL A 97 12.18 13.87 11.65
C VAL A 97 12.01 14.36 10.21
N VAL A 98 13.01 15.08 9.69
CA VAL A 98 12.98 15.55 8.29
C VAL A 98 13.13 14.38 7.32
N GLY A 99 13.94 13.37 7.66
CA GLY A 99 14.04 12.11 6.91
C GLY A 99 12.68 11.39 6.84
N MET A 100 12.04 11.18 7.98
CA MET A 100 10.71 10.56 8.07
C MET A 100 9.66 11.29 7.23
N LEU A 101 9.65 12.63 7.33
CA LEU A 101 8.72 13.44 6.57
C LEU A 101 8.98 13.38 5.06
N THR A 102 10.24 13.39 4.66
CA THR A 102 10.64 13.29 3.23
C THR A 102 10.23 11.95 2.65
N HIS A 103 10.47 10.86 3.37
CA HIS A 103 10.07 9.50 2.97
C HIS A 103 8.54 9.36 2.91
N PHE A 104 7.86 9.82 3.96
CA PHE A 104 6.39 9.86 4.00
C PHE A 104 5.79 10.57 2.77
N LEU A 105 6.29 11.76 2.43
CA LEU A 105 5.79 12.52 1.28
C LEU A 105 6.10 11.83 -0.05
N TYR A 106 7.27 11.22 -0.17
CA TYR A 106 7.66 10.46 -1.35
C TYR A 106 6.70 9.29 -1.60
N ASP A 107 6.46 8.48 -0.57
CA ASP A 107 5.57 7.32 -0.65
C ASP A 107 4.11 7.75 -0.82
N LEU A 108 3.67 8.79 -0.13
CA LEU A 108 2.31 9.31 -0.27
C LEU A 108 2.01 9.70 -1.73
N VAL A 109 2.95 10.39 -2.40
CA VAL A 109 2.81 10.74 -3.81
C VAL A 109 2.73 9.51 -4.69
N LEU A 110 3.68 8.57 -4.54
CA LEU A 110 3.73 7.38 -5.40
C LEU A 110 2.52 6.46 -5.20
N MET A 111 2.14 6.20 -3.95
CA MET A 111 1.04 5.29 -3.63
C MET A 111 -0.33 5.88 -3.95
N SER A 112 -0.46 7.21 -4.01
CA SER A 112 -1.72 7.87 -4.36
C SER A 112 -1.91 8.11 -5.87
N LEU A 113 -0.92 7.85 -6.71
CA LEU A 113 -1.01 8.02 -8.17
C LEU A 113 -2.27 7.38 -8.78
N PRO A 114 -2.69 6.15 -8.41
CA PRO A 114 -3.92 5.56 -8.96
C PRO A 114 -5.19 6.38 -8.67
N ILE A 115 -5.26 7.05 -7.49
CA ILE A 115 -6.39 7.91 -7.12
C ILE A 115 -6.44 9.13 -8.05
N PHE A 116 -5.28 9.74 -8.32
CA PHE A 116 -5.19 10.92 -9.17
C PHE A 116 -5.34 10.61 -10.67
N SER A 117 -4.93 9.40 -11.08
CA SER A 117 -5.08 8.94 -12.46
C SER A 117 -6.51 8.55 -12.83
N SER A 118 -7.35 8.29 -11.82
CA SER A 118 -8.77 7.98 -12.05
C SER A 118 -9.59 9.23 -12.34
N ASN A 119 -10.49 9.12 -13.32
CA ASN A 119 -11.46 10.18 -13.66
C ASN A 119 -12.79 10.04 -12.88
N ASP A 120 -12.87 9.10 -11.92
CA ASP A 120 -14.07 8.89 -11.11
C ASP A 120 -14.35 10.12 -10.21
N PRO A 121 -15.48 10.82 -10.39
CA PRO A 121 -15.85 11.97 -9.55
C PRO A 121 -16.02 11.61 -8.06
N SER A 122 -16.35 10.36 -7.73
CA SER A 122 -16.52 9.91 -6.35
C SER A 122 -15.21 9.99 -5.53
N LEU A 123 -14.06 10.02 -6.21
CA LEU A 123 -12.73 10.13 -5.61
C LEU A 123 -12.30 11.56 -5.25
N LEU A 124 -13.13 12.56 -5.51
CA LEU A 124 -12.78 13.97 -5.23
C LEU A 124 -12.39 14.18 -3.76
N ILE A 125 -13.14 13.61 -2.83
CA ILE A 125 -12.85 13.71 -1.38
C ILE A 125 -11.52 13.03 -1.06
N ASP A 126 -11.23 11.88 -1.65
CA ASP A 126 -9.99 11.15 -1.45
C ASP A 126 -8.79 11.92 -2.02
N LYS A 127 -8.91 12.53 -3.20
CA LYS A 127 -7.90 13.42 -3.77
C LYS A 127 -7.62 14.62 -2.86
N LEU A 128 -8.67 15.28 -2.37
CA LEU A 128 -8.53 16.40 -1.45
C LEU A 128 -7.88 15.98 -0.12
N LEU A 129 -8.23 14.81 0.41
CA LEU A 129 -7.65 14.29 1.65
C LEU A 129 -6.14 14.03 1.50
N VAL A 130 -5.71 13.39 0.40
CA VAL A 130 -4.28 13.17 0.11
C VAL A 130 -3.53 14.50 0.02
N VAL A 131 -4.08 15.48 -0.71
CA VAL A 131 -3.45 16.81 -0.84
C VAL A 131 -3.37 17.50 0.52
N LEU A 132 -4.45 17.49 1.31
CA LEU A 132 -4.49 18.13 2.63
C LEU A 132 -3.45 17.52 3.57
N VAL A 133 -3.37 16.19 3.62
CA VAL A 133 -2.40 15.48 4.47
C VAL A 133 -0.96 15.72 3.99
N GLY A 134 -0.72 15.69 2.68
CA GLY A 134 0.59 15.99 2.11
C GLY A 134 1.04 17.43 2.36
N MET A 135 0.11 18.38 2.33
CA MET A 135 0.38 19.79 2.59
C MET A 135 0.42 20.16 4.07
N ALA A 136 -0.07 19.28 4.97
CA ALA A 136 -0.20 19.59 6.39
C ALA A 136 1.12 20.09 7.04
N PRO A 137 2.29 19.50 6.79
CA PRO A 137 3.55 20.00 7.36
C PRO A 137 3.86 21.44 6.92
N LEU A 138 3.64 21.75 5.65
CA LEU A 138 3.82 23.11 5.11
C LEU A 138 2.80 24.07 5.71
N LEU A 139 1.55 23.69 5.81
CA LEU A 139 0.48 24.52 6.39
C LEU A 139 0.75 24.81 7.86
N ILE A 140 1.23 23.84 8.64
CA ILE A 140 1.62 24.01 10.04
C ILE A 140 2.81 25.02 10.11
N LEU A 141 3.80 24.89 9.27
CA LEU A 141 4.96 25.78 9.23
C LEU A 141 4.55 27.20 8.85
N LEU A 142 3.70 27.39 7.86
CA LEU A 142 3.20 28.69 7.46
C LEU A 142 2.32 29.33 8.56
N TRP A 143 1.47 28.54 9.21
CA TRP A 143 0.65 28.98 10.32
C TRP A 143 1.48 29.44 11.52
N THR A 144 2.46 28.63 11.93
CA THR A 144 3.36 28.99 13.04
C THR A 144 4.15 30.25 12.72
N ARG A 145 4.65 30.39 11.49
CA ARG A 145 5.35 31.62 11.06
C ARG A 145 4.43 32.84 11.03
N TYR A 146 3.20 32.69 10.56
CA TYR A 146 2.21 33.76 10.56
C TYR A 146 1.89 34.22 11.98
N LYS A 147 1.67 33.28 12.90
CA LYS A 147 1.30 33.56 14.29
C LYS A 147 2.46 34.15 15.10
N SER A 148 3.69 33.71 14.86
CA SER A 148 4.88 34.17 15.62
C SER A 148 5.55 35.40 15.01
N GLY A 149 5.20 35.79 13.79
CA GLY A 149 5.81 36.94 13.08
C GLY A 149 7.26 36.71 12.64
N ALA A 150 7.91 35.66 13.14
CA ALA A 150 9.30 35.29 12.82
C ALA A 150 9.45 33.77 12.73
N ALA A 151 10.53 33.28 12.12
CA ALA A 151 10.88 31.88 12.26
C ALA A 151 11.20 31.61 13.74
N LEU A 152 10.54 30.60 14.33
CA LEU A 152 10.86 30.19 15.69
C LEU A 152 12.33 29.79 15.74
N PRO A 153 13.15 30.42 16.62
CA PRO A 153 14.50 29.97 16.80
C PRO A 153 14.47 28.54 17.32
N LEU A 154 15.08 27.61 16.59
CA LEU A 154 15.31 26.26 17.09
C LEU A 154 16.29 26.39 18.27
N ALA A 155 15.89 25.88 19.42
CA ALA A 155 16.79 25.71 20.55
C ALA A 155 18.04 24.94 20.08
N ASP A 156 19.21 25.41 20.49
CA ASP A 156 20.47 24.85 19.99
C ASP A 156 20.62 23.36 20.30
N GLU A 157 20.07 22.92 21.42
CA GLU A 157 19.97 21.50 21.82
C GLU A 157 19.20 20.59 20.83
N TRP A 158 18.31 21.16 19.99
CA TRP A 158 17.54 20.43 18.96
C TRP A 158 18.20 20.45 17.59
N ARG A 159 19.36 21.11 17.47
CA ARG A 159 20.13 21.15 16.22
C ARG A 159 21.12 20.00 16.19
N ASN A 160 21.08 19.20 15.15
CA ASN A 160 22.13 18.22 14.90
C ASN A 160 23.44 18.97 14.61
N GLY A 161 24.42 18.88 15.51
CA GLY A 161 25.76 19.39 15.29
C GLY A 161 26.00 20.86 15.69
N VAL A 162 25.39 21.34 16.77
CA VAL A 162 25.82 22.60 17.40
C VAL A 162 27.25 22.44 17.93
N PRO A 163 28.20 23.31 17.54
CA PRO A 163 29.56 23.29 18.13
C PRO A 163 29.49 23.62 19.62
N ALA A 164 30.21 22.88 20.42
CA ALA A 164 30.28 23.06 21.88
C ALA A 164 30.81 24.43 22.35
N ASN A 165 31.22 25.29 21.44
CA ASN A 165 31.90 26.56 21.75
C ASN A 165 30.94 27.71 22.10
N VAL A 166 29.61 27.51 22.03
CA VAL A 166 28.64 28.58 22.32
C VAL A 166 28.24 28.62 23.80
N ILE A 167 28.61 27.61 24.60
CA ILE A 167 28.16 27.49 25.99
C ILE A 167 29.08 28.26 26.99
N HIS A 168 30.20 28.85 26.56
CA HIS A 168 31.21 29.38 27.48
C HIS A 168 31.34 30.92 27.58
N GLU A 169 30.44 31.72 27.03
CA GLU A 169 30.57 33.18 27.13
C GLU A 169 29.65 33.87 28.14
N GLU A 170 28.81 33.18 28.88
CA GLU A 170 27.85 33.84 29.79
C GLU A 170 28.15 33.71 31.30
N HIS A 171 29.26 33.07 31.69
CA HIS A 171 29.67 33.03 33.11
C HIS A 171 31.19 33.25 33.28
N ALA A 172 31.69 34.37 32.79
CA ALA A 172 33.01 34.84 33.17
C ALA A 172 32.87 36.06 34.09
N SER A 173 32.49 35.84 35.34
CA SER A 173 32.84 36.75 36.43
C SER A 173 32.93 35.95 37.74
N THR A 174 34.10 36.06 38.34
CA THR A 174 34.52 35.76 39.72
C THR A 174 35.13 34.38 40.03
N GLU A 175 36.49 34.42 40.01
CA GLU A 175 37.45 33.86 40.95
C GLU A 175 37.22 32.55 41.70
N SER A 176 38.00 31.50 41.49
CA SER A 176 39.21 31.13 42.27
C SER A 176 39.73 29.73 41.89
N PRO A 177 41.03 29.41 42.10
CA PRO A 177 41.66 28.24 41.54
C PRO A 177 41.61 27.07 42.53
N HIS A 178 41.31 25.92 42.12
CA HIS A 178 41.77 24.58 42.54
C HIS A 178 40.78 23.48 42.17
N SER A 179 41.12 22.72 41.28
CA SER A 179 41.31 21.25 41.27
C SER A 179 41.07 20.66 39.88
N GLU A 180 42.10 19.99 39.43
CA GLU A 180 42.08 19.10 38.29
C GLU A 180 41.07 18.02 38.51
N SER A 181 40.03 17.99 37.69
CA SER A 181 39.35 16.78 37.36
C SER A 181 39.00 16.82 35.88
N SER A 182 39.78 16.13 35.10
CA SER A 182 39.57 15.89 33.68
C SER A 182 38.29 15.15 33.44
N SER A 183 37.17 15.85 33.33
CA SER A 183 35.95 15.29 32.79
C SER A 183 35.92 15.53 31.30
N VAL A 184 36.19 14.48 30.54
CA VAL A 184 36.05 14.42 29.09
C VAL A 184 34.57 14.60 28.72
N ASN A 185 34.10 15.82 28.66
CA ASN A 185 32.87 16.20 27.97
C ASN A 185 33.21 16.79 26.61
N GLU A 186 33.80 15.96 25.76
CA GLU A 186 33.93 16.28 24.35
C GLU A 186 32.57 16.08 23.69
N SER A 187 31.78 17.15 23.65
CA SER A 187 30.52 17.17 22.91
C SER A 187 30.79 16.78 21.46
N LEU A 188 29.96 15.87 20.95
CA LEU A 188 29.97 15.38 19.58
C LEU A 188 29.62 16.52 18.60
N SER A 189 30.53 17.41 18.34
CA SER A 189 30.40 18.43 17.27
C SER A 189 30.42 17.71 15.91
N VAL A 190 29.25 17.37 15.39
CA VAL A 190 29.10 16.99 13.98
C VAL A 190 29.09 18.25 13.16
N LYS A 191 30.21 18.62 12.51
CA LYS A 191 30.16 19.63 11.46
C LYS A 191 29.08 19.19 10.45
N PRO A 192 28.02 20.00 10.23
CA PRO A 192 27.05 19.68 9.22
C PRO A 192 27.78 19.57 7.88
N LEU A 193 27.43 18.51 7.11
CA LEU A 193 27.94 18.39 5.75
C LEU A 193 27.41 19.60 4.97
N SER A 194 28.21 20.64 4.81
CA SER A 194 27.83 21.80 4.01
C SER A 194 27.93 21.44 2.52
N LEU A 195 26.99 20.66 2.05
CA LEU A 195 26.80 20.51 0.62
C LEU A 195 26.34 21.87 0.07
N SER A 196 27.19 22.47 -0.73
CA SER A 196 26.88 23.73 -1.43
C SER A 196 25.57 23.60 -2.18
N ILE A 197 24.72 24.62 -2.14
CA ILE A 197 23.48 24.72 -2.91
C ILE A 197 23.68 24.40 -4.40
N LYS A 198 24.92 24.65 -4.89
CA LYS A 198 25.35 24.29 -6.25
C LYS A 198 25.32 22.78 -6.56
N LEU A 199 25.41 21.94 -5.53
CA LEU A 199 25.31 20.47 -5.68
C LEU A 199 23.86 19.98 -5.56
N TRP A 200 23.04 20.65 -4.74
CA TRP A 200 21.64 20.29 -4.56
C TRP A 200 20.77 20.68 -5.75
N LEU A 201 21.04 21.84 -6.35
CA LEU A 201 20.24 22.34 -7.46
C LEU A 201 20.21 21.39 -8.66
N PRO A 202 21.34 20.84 -9.17
CA PRO A 202 21.30 19.85 -10.24
C PRO A 202 20.61 18.53 -9.83
N LEU A 203 20.75 18.08 -8.58
CA LEU A 203 20.04 16.88 -8.10
C LEU A 203 18.53 17.09 -8.06
N VAL A 204 18.06 18.24 -7.61
CA VAL A 204 16.64 18.60 -7.63
C VAL A 204 16.14 18.70 -9.08
N ILE A 205 16.89 19.31 -9.98
CA ILE A 205 16.54 19.42 -11.39
C ILE A 205 16.47 18.02 -12.02
N ILE A 206 17.44 17.15 -11.77
CA ILE A 206 17.44 15.76 -12.25
C ILE A 206 16.24 15.01 -11.70
N ALA A 207 15.92 15.15 -10.42
CA ALA A 207 14.75 14.52 -9.81
C ALA A 207 13.44 15.01 -10.44
N VAL A 208 13.31 16.33 -10.66
CA VAL A 208 12.14 16.92 -11.33
C VAL A 208 12.04 16.42 -12.77
N ILE A 209 13.14 16.38 -13.52
CA ILE A 209 13.17 15.84 -14.89
C ILE A 209 12.79 14.36 -14.89
N ALA A 210 13.31 13.56 -13.96
CA ALA A 210 12.98 12.15 -13.83
C ALA A 210 11.48 11.94 -13.51
N ILE A 211 10.92 12.74 -12.62
CA ILE A 211 9.48 12.72 -12.30
C ILE A 211 8.64 13.10 -13.54
N VAL A 212 9.02 14.17 -14.25
CA VAL A 212 8.32 14.61 -15.47
C VAL A 212 8.44 13.58 -16.58
N MET A 213 9.59 12.93 -16.72
CA MET A 213 9.78 11.85 -17.72
C MET A 213 9.01 10.59 -17.35
N ALA A 214 8.96 10.23 -16.07
CA ALA A 214 8.13 9.12 -15.56
C ALA A 214 6.64 9.41 -15.77
N TRP A 215 6.22 10.65 -15.64
CA TRP A 215 4.83 11.05 -15.88
C TRP A 215 4.42 11.01 -17.37
N ARG A 216 5.37 11.22 -18.28
CA ARG A 216 5.10 11.19 -19.75
C ARG A 216 5.02 9.77 -20.33
N LYS A 217 5.55 8.78 -19.64
CA LYS A 217 5.38 7.37 -19.97
C LYS A 217 4.77 6.72 -18.74
N PRO A 218 3.44 6.55 -18.67
CA PRO A 218 2.87 5.70 -17.63
C PRO A 218 3.60 4.36 -17.71
N PRO A 219 4.04 3.81 -16.57
CA PRO A 219 4.65 2.49 -16.56
C PRO A 219 3.72 1.55 -17.29
N GLU A 220 4.23 0.76 -18.23
CA GLU A 220 3.45 -0.33 -18.81
C GLU A 220 2.98 -1.18 -17.66
N VAL A 221 1.69 -1.10 -17.37
CA VAL A 221 1.10 -1.89 -16.30
C VAL A 221 1.04 -3.30 -16.83
N ASN A 222 1.98 -4.10 -16.40
CA ASN A 222 2.16 -5.47 -16.84
C ASN A 222 1.19 -6.47 -16.19
N TRP A 223 0.23 -5.99 -15.43
CA TRP A 223 -0.78 -6.80 -14.74
C TRP A 223 -2.14 -6.68 -15.43
N PRO A 224 -2.98 -7.73 -15.41
CA PRO A 224 -4.34 -7.65 -15.96
C PRO A 224 -5.09 -6.45 -15.40
N GLN A 225 -5.55 -5.58 -16.28
CA GLN A 225 -6.18 -4.31 -15.89
C GLN A 225 -7.66 -4.52 -15.65
N TYR A 226 -8.16 -3.90 -14.60
CA TYR A 226 -9.59 -3.69 -14.46
C TYR A 226 -10.01 -2.57 -15.41
N THR A 227 -10.96 -2.86 -16.30
CA THR A 227 -11.48 -1.88 -17.29
C THR A 227 -12.65 -1.08 -16.73
N ILE A 228 -13.22 -1.52 -15.61
CA ILE A 228 -14.29 -0.84 -14.87
C ILE A 228 -13.77 -0.36 -13.51
N ASP A 229 -14.37 0.70 -13.01
CA ASP A 229 -14.10 1.22 -11.68
C ASP A 229 -14.99 0.57 -10.59
N ARG A 230 -14.75 0.97 -9.34
CA ARG A 230 -15.47 0.46 -8.16
C ARG A 230 -16.98 0.74 -8.22
N ALA A 231 -17.37 1.93 -8.71
CA ALA A 231 -18.79 2.32 -8.76
C ALA A 231 -19.51 1.51 -9.86
N GLN A 232 -18.87 1.34 -11.00
CA GLN A 232 -19.36 0.52 -12.10
C GLN A 232 -19.47 -0.96 -11.68
N ALA A 233 -18.44 -1.52 -11.01
CA ALA A 233 -18.49 -2.88 -10.49
C ALA A 233 -19.66 -3.10 -9.54
N LYS A 234 -19.90 -2.14 -8.61
CA LYS A 234 -21.04 -2.17 -7.70
C LYS A 234 -22.37 -2.13 -8.45
N ALA A 235 -22.53 -1.24 -9.42
CA ALA A 235 -23.76 -1.08 -10.20
C ALA A 235 -24.06 -2.32 -11.02
N MET A 236 -23.06 -2.88 -11.70
CA MET A 236 -23.20 -4.10 -12.52
C MET A 236 -23.52 -5.31 -11.64
N ALA A 237 -22.83 -5.48 -10.51
CA ALA A 237 -23.14 -6.53 -9.56
C ALA A 237 -24.58 -6.43 -9.00
N ALA A 238 -25.04 -5.22 -8.64
CA ALA A 238 -26.39 -5.00 -8.17
C ALA A 238 -27.44 -5.37 -9.25
N ALA A 239 -27.16 -5.03 -10.51
CA ALA A 239 -28.03 -5.39 -11.63
C ALA A 239 -28.11 -6.91 -11.83
N GLU A 240 -26.98 -7.62 -11.71
CA GLU A 240 -26.97 -9.10 -11.80
C GLU A 240 -27.72 -9.74 -10.63
N LEU A 241 -27.55 -9.23 -9.42
CA LEU A 241 -28.28 -9.69 -8.24
C LEU A 241 -29.80 -9.49 -8.39
N ALA A 242 -30.23 -8.32 -8.88
CA ALA A 242 -31.65 -8.05 -9.13
C ALA A 242 -32.27 -9.02 -10.14
N LYS A 243 -31.55 -9.38 -11.22
CA LYS A 243 -31.99 -10.41 -12.18
C LYS A 243 -32.21 -11.79 -11.51
N ASN A 244 -31.49 -12.05 -10.41
CA ASN A 244 -31.58 -13.28 -9.65
C ASN A 244 -32.48 -13.16 -8.41
N GLY A 245 -33.33 -12.14 -8.36
CA GLY A 245 -34.37 -11.95 -7.34
C GLY A 245 -33.92 -11.34 -6.03
N ALA A 246 -32.69 -10.81 -5.96
CA ALA A 246 -32.22 -10.08 -4.79
C ALA A 246 -32.94 -8.74 -4.65
N LYS A 247 -33.44 -8.46 -3.45
CA LYS A 247 -33.98 -7.15 -3.05
C LYS A 247 -33.02 -6.51 -2.08
N LEU A 248 -32.19 -5.60 -2.59
CA LEU A 248 -31.08 -4.99 -1.84
C LEU A 248 -31.44 -3.62 -1.25
N GLU A 249 -32.71 -3.43 -0.91
CA GLU A 249 -33.21 -2.17 -0.30
C GLU A 249 -33.09 -2.22 1.23
N GLY A 250 -32.95 -1.04 1.86
CA GLY A 250 -32.98 -0.89 3.31
C GLY A 250 -31.70 -1.29 4.01
N GLU A 251 -31.70 -2.35 4.80
CA GLU A 251 -30.63 -2.76 5.73
C GLU A 251 -29.38 -3.35 5.10
N TRP A 252 -29.29 -3.40 3.77
CA TRP A 252 -28.16 -4.00 3.08
C TRP A 252 -26.98 -3.03 2.93
N HIS A 253 -25.85 -3.43 3.45
CA HIS A 253 -24.57 -2.72 3.32
C HIS A 253 -23.68 -3.41 2.31
N SER A 254 -23.09 -2.65 1.39
CA SER A 254 -22.22 -3.21 0.36
C SER A 254 -20.76 -2.94 0.63
N THR A 255 -19.91 -3.93 0.37
CA THR A 255 -18.46 -3.81 0.28
C THR A 255 -18.01 -4.16 -1.12
N VAL A 256 -17.03 -3.43 -1.64
CA VAL A 256 -16.43 -3.71 -2.95
C VAL A 256 -14.93 -3.86 -2.76
N MET A 257 -14.40 -4.98 -3.19
CA MET A 257 -12.98 -5.27 -3.14
C MET A 257 -12.52 -5.96 -4.42
N THR A 258 -11.23 -5.98 -4.65
CA THR A 258 -10.63 -6.83 -5.68
C THR A 258 -10.23 -8.16 -5.07
N HIS A 259 -10.53 -9.22 -5.75
CA HIS A 259 -10.09 -10.56 -5.45
C HIS A 259 -9.01 -10.94 -6.47
N SER A 260 -7.78 -11.08 -6.00
CA SER A 260 -6.70 -11.68 -6.79
C SER A 260 -6.49 -13.09 -6.24
N GLY A 261 -6.48 -14.08 -7.09
CA GLY A 261 -6.27 -15.46 -6.70
C GLY A 261 -4.98 -15.71 -5.92
N TRP A 262 -4.59 -16.94 -5.80
CA TRP A 262 -3.44 -17.34 -4.99
C TRP A 262 -2.16 -16.66 -5.47
N ARG A 263 -1.69 -15.68 -4.70
CA ARG A 263 -0.62 -14.76 -5.10
C ARG A 263 0.69 -15.48 -5.40
N GLN A 264 1.07 -16.49 -4.60
CA GLN A 264 2.37 -17.16 -4.75
C GLN A 264 2.55 -17.88 -6.10
N PRO A 265 1.62 -18.72 -6.59
CA PRO A 265 1.71 -19.30 -7.91
C PRO A 265 1.72 -18.24 -9.02
N MET A 266 0.91 -17.19 -8.88
CA MET A 266 0.85 -16.10 -9.85
C MET A 266 2.16 -15.34 -9.92
N ASP A 267 2.74 -14.98 -8.78
CA ASP A 267 4.04 -14.29 -8.70
C ASP A 267 5.18 -15.15 -9.29
N PHE A 268 5.14 -16.47 -9.07
CA PHE A 268 6.10 -17.40 -9.64
C PHE A 268 6.01 -17.43 -11.17
N VAL A 269 4.83 -17.69 -11.70
CA VAL A 269 4.62 -17.77 -13.15
C VAL A 269 4.94 -16.43 -13.81
N TRP A 270 4.54 -15.31 -13.20
CA TRP A 270 4.87 -13.97 -13.69
C TRP A 270 6.38 -13.72 -13.81
N ARG A 271 7.18 -14.26 -12.87
CA ARG A 271 8.64 -14.08 -12.87
C ARG A 271 9.36 -15.01 -13.84
N GLU A 272 8.82 -16.19 -14.05
CA GLU A 272 9.49 -17.27 -14.81
C GLU A 272 9.02 -17.36 -16.26
N THR A 273 7.98 -16.61 -16.65
CA THR A 273 7.41 -16.63 -18.00
C THR A 273 7.33 -15.24 -18.62
N ASP A 274 6.95 -15.19 -19.89
CA ASP A 274 6.59 -13.95 -20.56
C ASP A 274 5.11 -13.58 -20.36
N LYS A 275 4.76 -12.32 -20.66
CA LYS A 275 3.41 -11.80 -20.50
C LYS A 275 2.34 -12.60 -21.27
N PRO A 276 2.54 -12.99 -22.57
CA PRO A 276 1.57 -13.79 -23.28
C PRO A 276 1.31 -15.16 -22.64
N THR A 277 2.36 -15.82 -22.15
CA THR A 277 2.24 -17.11 -21.47
C THR A 277 1.47 -16.95 -20.16
N PHE A 278 1.80 -15.94 -19.35
CA PHE A 278 1.08 -15.65 -18.12
C PHE A 278 -0.42 -15.37 -18.38
N GLU A 279 -0.73 -14.49 -19.34
CA GLU A 279 -2.12 -14.17 -19.70
C GLU A 279 -2.90 -15.39 -20.22
N GLY A 280 -2.24 -16.26 -20.97
CA GLY A 280 -2.84 -17.52 -21.47
C GLY A 280 -3.16 -18.54 -20.37
N LEU A 281 -2.54 -18.43 -19.19
CA LEU A 281 -2.80 -19.31 -18.05
C LEU A 281 -3.92 -18.78 -17.14
N LEU A 282 -4.29 -17.50 -17.23
CA LEU A 282 -5.35 -16.91 -16.44
C LEU A 282 -6.73 -17.54 -16.79
N GLY A 283 -7.43 -17.97 -15.76
CA GLY A 283 -8.73 -18.66 -15.91
C GLY A 283 -8.64 -20.13 -16.29
N ARG A 284 -7.41 -20.68 -16.43
CA ARG A 284 -7.16 -22.11 -16.66
C ARG A 284 -6.39 -22.74 -15.49
N TYR A 285 -5.21 -22.22 -15.19
CA TYR A 285 -4.31 -22.71 -14.14
C TYR A 285 -4.05 -21.65 -13.08
N LEU A 286 -4.27 -20.38 -13.44
CA LEU A 286 -4.17 -19.24 -12.53
C LEU A 286 -5.54 -18.58 -12.42
N ASP A 287 -5.86 -18.13 -11.21
CA ASP A 287 -7.11 -17.40 -10.97
C ASP A 287 -7.10 -16.06 -11.70
N LYS A 288 -8.24 -15.69 -12.30
CA LYS A 288 -8.41 -14.33 -12.83
C LYS A 288 -8.54 -13.30 -11.71
N PRO A 289 -8.06 -12.07 -11.92
CA PRO A 289 -8.41 -10.98 -11.03
C PRO A 289 -9.90 -10.65 -11.17
N LEU A 290 -10.63 -10.63 -10.05
CA LEU A 290 -12.06 -10.41 -10.00
C LEU A 290 -12.40 -9.21 -9.13
N TRP A 291 -13.48 -8.51 -9.46
CA TRP A 291 -14.20 -7.69 -8.52
C TRP A 291 -15.07 -8.57 -7.63
N GLN A 292 -14.99 -8.40 -6.33
CA GLN A 292 -15.92 -9.01 -5.37
C GLN A 292 -16.79 -7.91 -4.78
N VAL A 293 -18.08 -8.01 -5.01
CA VAL A 293 -19.07 -7.09 -4.44
C VAL A 293 -19.99 -7.90 -3.54
N THR A 294 -19.99 -7.57 -2.25
CA THR A 294 -20.73 -8.31 -1.24
C THR A 294 -21.72 -7.39 -0.54
N TRP A 295 -22.96 -7.85 -0.37
CA TRP A 295 -23.98 -7.20 0.44
C TRP A 295 -24.27 -8.03 1.67
N ARG A 296 -24.26 -7.38 2.84
CA ARG A 296 -24.54 -7.98 4.15
C ARG A 296 -25.50 -7.12 4.94
N LYS A 297 -26.21 -7.78 5.86
CA LYS A 297 -27.01 -7.11 6.88
C LYS A 297 -26.23 -7.06 8.18
N PHE A 298 -26.28 -5.90 8.87
CA PHE A 298 -25.66 -5.74 10.18
C PHE A 298 -26.69 -5.49 11.27
N ASP A 299 -27.89 -5.11 10.88
CA ASP A 299 -29.02 -4.83 11.76
C ASP A 299 -30.00 -6.00 11.77
N GLY A 300 -30.92 -6.03 12.75
CA GLY A 300 -31.93 -7.08 12.88
C GLY A 300 -31.46 -8.28 13.74
N PRO A 301 -32.27 -9.34 13.79
CA PRO A 301 -31.94 -10.57 14.51
C PRO A 301 -30.64 -11.21 14.03
N VAL A 302 -29.87 -11.81 14.96
CA VAL A 302 -28.57 -12.43 14.67
C VAL A 302 -28.67 -13.48 13.56
N GLU A 303 -29.76 -14.23 13.56
CA GLU A 303 -30.04 -15.27 12.59
C GLU A 303 -30.16 -14.71 11.16
N GLU A 304 -30.68 -13.50 10.99
CA GLU A 304 -30.86 -12.85 9.69
C GLU A 304 -29.56 -12.20 9.16
N ARG A 305 -28.64 -11.82 10.06
CA ARG A 305 -27.35 -11.22 9.68
C ARG A 305 -26.44 -12.17 8.92
N ALA A 306 -26.69 -13.47 9.00
CA ALA A 306 -25.95 -14.48 8.24
C ALA A 306 -26.32 -14.48 6.74
N GLU A 307 -27.33 -13.71 6.31
CA GLU A 307 -27.66 -13.62 4.88
C GLU A 307 -26.69 -12.70 4.15
N GLU A 308 -26.10 -13.23 3.08
CA GLU A 308 -25.11 -12.54 2.27
C GLU A 308 -25.33 -12.79 0.79
N TRP A 309 -25.22 -11.73 0.00
CA TRP A 309 -25.10 -11.82 -1.44
C TRP A 309 -23.72 -11.40 -1.87
N SER A 310 -23.05 -12.22 -2.66
CA SER A 310 -21.74 -11.91 -3.25
C SER A 310 -21.78 -12.10 -4.75
N ALA A 311 -21.38 -11.10 -5.52
CA ALA A 311 -21.14 -11.21 -6.94
C ALA A 311 -19.65 -11.03 -7.23
N TYR A 312 -19.10 -11.96 -8.00
CA TYR A 312 -17.75 -11.89 -8.53
C TYR A 312 -17.85 -11.51 -10.01
N LEU A 313 -17.23 -10.38 -10.36
CA LEU A 313 -17.20 -9.91 -11.75
C LEU A 313 -15.77 -9.99 -12.27
N GLU A 314 -15.62 -10.31 -13.53
CA GLU A 314 -14.34 -10.21 -14.23
C GLU A 314 -13.88 -8.75 -14.34
N ALA A 315 -12.68 -8.53 -14.84
CA ALA A 315 -12.08 -7.21 -14.97
C ALA A 315 -12.91 -6.24 -15.84
N ASP A 316 -13.70 -6.76 -16.76
CA ASP A 316 -14.61 -6.02 -17.65
C ASP A 316 -16.03 -5.84 -17.11
N GLY A 317 -16.31 -6.41 -15.94
CA GLY A 317 -17.63 -6.37 -15.31
C GLY A 317 -18.57 -7.52 -15.68
N SER A 318 -18.16 -8.44 -16.54
CA SER A 318 -18.95 -9.66 -16.81
C SER A 318 -19.06 -10.53 -15.56
N LEU A 319 -20.22 -11.16 -15.38
CA LEU A 319 -20.47 -12.01 -14.22
C LEU A 319 -19.64 -13.29 -14.27
N HIS A 320 -18.77 -13.49 -13.29
CA HIS A 320 -18.00 -14.71 -13.10
C HIS A 320 -18.76 -15.69 -12.18
N GLU A 321 -19.17 -15.23 -11.01
CA GLU A 321 -19.84 -16.06 -10.01
C GLU A 321 -20.86 -15.25 -9.21
N LEU A 322 -21.93 -15.89 -8.79
CA LEU A 322 -22.96 -15.33 -7.91
C LEU A 322 -23.21 -16.28 -6.74
N VAL A 323 -23.06 -15.76 -5.53
CA VAL A 323 -23.26 -16.53 -4.30
C VAL A 323 -24.34 -15.87 -3.46
N HIS A 324 -25.34 -16.67 -3.05
CA HIS A 324 -26.32 -16.29 -2.06
C HIS A 324 -26.20 -17.22 -0.85
N THR A 325 -25.66 -16.72 0.23
CA THR A 325 -25.56 -17.42 1.50
C THR A 325 -26.83 -17.17 2.29
N LEU A 326 -27.50 -18.24 2.70
CA LEU A 326 -28.74 -18.19 3.48
C LEU A 326 -28.47 -18.58 4.93
N PRO A 327 -29.12 -17.92 5.90
CA PRO A 327 -29.14 -18.36 7.29
C PRO A 327 -29.55 -19.84 7.43
N GLU A 328 -29.01 -20.56 8.40
CA GLU A 328 -29.32 -21.97 8.58
C GLU A 328 -30.79 -22.23 8.84
N GLY A 329 -31.45 -21.36 9.60
CA GLY A 329 -32.90 -21.44 9.89
C GLY A 329 -33.82 -21.02 8.74
N ARG A 330 -33.30 -20.54 7.60
CA ARG A 330 -34.10 -20.16 6.45
C ARG A 330 -34.68 -21.41 5.80
N SER A 331 -36.01 -21.48 5.71
CA SER A 331 -36.71 -22.58 5.04
C SER A 331 -36.36 -22.60 3.55
N GLY A 332 -36.28 -23.80 2.98
CA GLY A 332 -36.01 -24.03 1.57
C GLY A 332 -36.61 -25.33 1.08
N ALA A 333 -36.50 -25.59 -0.23
CA ALA A 333 -36.96 -26.80 -0.83
C ALA A 333 -36.15 -28.02 -0.35
N LYS A 334 -36.81 -29.15 -0.11
CA LYS A 334 -36.18 -30.46 0.06
C LYS A 334 -36.24 -31.19 -1.27
N LEU A 335 -35.26 -30.96 -2.12
CA LEU A 335 -35.17 -31.58 -3.44
C LEU A 335 -34.60 -32.99 -3.32
N SER A 336 -35.05 -33.92 -4.19
CA SER A 336 -34.31 -35.15 -4.40
C SER A 336 -33.01 -34.87 -5.19
N ARG A 337 -32.13 -35.88 -5.24
CA ARG A 337 -30.88 -35.81 -6.02
C ARG A 337 -31.19 -35.46 -7.48
N GLU A 338 -32.16 -36.16 -8.09
CA GLU A 338 -32.52 -35.97 -9.50
C GLU A 338 -33.07 -34.56 -9.76
N GLN A 339 -33.88 -34.04 -8.82
CA GLN A 339 -34.43 -32.71 -8.90
C GLN A 339 -33.32 -31.64 -8.76
N ALA A 340 -32.38 -31.85 -7.86
CA ALA A 340 -31.25 -30.95 -7.65
C ALA A 340 -30.34 -30.91 -8.89
N THR A 341 -30.00 -32.08 -9.45
CA THR A 341 -29.19 -32.21 -10.67
C THR A 341 -29.88 -31.56 -11.87
N ALA A 342 -31.19 -31.84 -12.08
CA ALA A 342 -31.95 -31.24 -13.17
C ALA A 342 -32.01 -29.70 -13.05
N LYS A 343 -32.18 -29.20 -11.82
CA LYS A 343 -32.19 -27.76 -11.56
C LYS A 343 -30.81 -27.12 -11.81
N ALA A 344 -29.73 -27.75 -11.37
CA ALA A 344 -28.38 -27.29 -11.63
C ALA A 344 -28.08 -27.22 -13.14
N LEU A 345 -28.44 -28.27 -13.88
CA LEU A 345 -28.25 -28.30 -15.32
C LEU A 345 -29.06 -27.20 -16.04
N SER A 346 -30.34 -27.01 -15.62
CA SER A 346 -31.17 -25.94 -16.19
C SER A 346 -30.56 -24.53 -15.98
N TRP A 347 -29.86 -24.34 -14.89
CA TRP A 347 -29.14 -23.09 -14.61
C TRP A 347 -27.94 -22.89 -15.53
N ILE A 348 -27.16 -23.92 -15.76
CA ILE A 348 -26.00 -23.89 -16.68
C ILE A 348 -26.47 -23.55 -18.10
N VAL A 349 -27.55 -24.20 -18.57
CA VAL A 349 -28.16 -23.94 -19.87
C VAL A 349 -28.63 -22.49 -19.98
N ALA A 350 -29.39 -22.02 -18.99
CA ALA A 350 -29.94 -20.66 -18.99
C ALA A 350 -28.86 -19.56 -18.98
N LYS A 351 -27.70 -19.85 -18.40
CA LYS A 351 -26.56 -18.94 -18.36
C LYS A 351 -25.60 -19.09 -19.55
N GLN A 352 -25.77 -20.05 -20.39
CA GLN A 352 -24.89 -20.36 -21.54
C GLN A 352 -23.41 -20.53 -21.12
N TRP A 353 -23.17 -21.04 -19.90
CA TRP A 353 -21.83 -21.17 -19.36
C TRP A 353 -21.00 -22.27 -20.01
N SER A 354 -21.65 -23.28 -20.57
CA SER A 354 -21.00 -24.39 -21.27
C SER A 354 -21.94 -25.09 -22.24
N ASP A 355 -21.39 -25.81 -23.21
CA ASP A 355 -22.12 -26.76 -24.02
C ASP A 355 -22.50 -27.98 -23.16
N THR A 356 -23.78 -28.11 -22.88
CA THR A 356 -24.29 -29.18 -22.00
C THR A 356 -24.03 -30.60 -22.51
N ASN A 357 -23.74 -30.77 -23.80
CA ASN A 357 -23.39 -32.06 -24.39
C ASN A 357 -21.97 -32.54 -24.00
N GLN A 358 -21.15 -31.64 -23.46
CA GLN A 358 -19.78 -31.94 -23.03
C GLN A 358 -19.63 -32.02 -21.49
N LEU A 359 -20.73 -31.79 -20.75
CA LEU A 359 -20.69 -31.80 -19.29
C LEU A 359 -20.88 -33.23 -18.75
N GLU A 360 -19.92 -33.68 -17.98
CA GLU A 360 -20.02 -34.95 -17.24
C GLU A 360 -20.20 -34.64 -15.74
N GLU A 361 -21.21 -35.30 -15.12
CA GLU A 361 -21.46 -35.17 -13.68
C GLU A 361 -20.33 -35.84 -12.90
N LYS A 362 -19.58 -35.03 -12.14
CA LYS A 362 -18.45 -35.47 -11.32
C LYS A 362 -18.89 -35.90 -9.92
N SER A 363 -19.66 -35.07 -9.23
CA SER A 363 -20.20 -35.40 -7.90
C SER A 363 -21.50 -34.65 -7.62
N VAL A 364 -22.35 -35.27 -6.80
CA VAL A 364 -23.57 -34.69 -6.24
C VAL A 364 -23.57 -34.97 -4.74
N GLU A 365 -23.49 -33.91 -3.95
CA GLU A 365 -23.36 -34.01 -2.50
C GLU A 365 -24.54 -33.27 -1.84
N GLU A 366 -25.19 -33.91 -0.86
CA GLU A 366 -26.25 -33.32 -0.07
C GLU A 366 -25.72 -32.89 1.32
N THR A 367 -26.09 -31.71 1.74
CA THR A 367 -25.96 -31.26 3.12
C THR A 367 -27.34 -31.01 3.70
N VAL A 368 -27.78 -31.88 4.59
CA VAL A 368 -29.06 -31.75 5.26
C VAL A 368 -29.00 -30.68 6.33
N ARG A 369 -29.84 -29.65 6.20
CA ARG A 369 -30.03 -28.58 7.18
C ARG A 369 -31.33 -28.82 7.96
N PRO A 370 -31.55 -28.16 9.10
CA PRO A 370 -32.79 -28.36 9.88
C PRO A 370 -34.08 -28.17 9.09
N VAL A 371 -34.11 -27.20 8.18
CA VAL A 371 -35.33 -26.77 7.45
C VAL A 371 -35.22 -26.85 5.93
N ARG A 372 -34.07 -27.28 5.40
CA ARG A 372 -33.80 -27.42 3.97
C ARG A 372 -32.73 -28.47 3.69
N SER A 373 -32.53 -28.82 2.43
CA SER A 373 -31.33 -29.54 1.95
C SER A 373 -30.58 -28.66 0.97
N ASP A 374 -29.26 -28.50 1.19
CA ASP A 374 -28.35 -27.83 0.29
C ASP A 374 -27.62 -28.86 -0.57
N TRP A 375 -27.56 -28.65 -1.87
CA TRP A 375 -26.95 -29.55 -2.84
C TRP A 375 -25.75 -28.90 -3.53
N VAL A 376 -24.67 -29.66 -3.65
CA VAL A 376 -23.50 -29.29 -4.46
C VAL A 376 -23.42 -30.27 -5.62
N VAL A 377 -23.64 -29.77 -6.84
CA VAL A 377 -23.55 -30.55 -8.08
C VAL A 377 -22.32 -30.04 -8.84
N LYS A 378 -21.38 -30.94 -9.11
CA LYS A 378 -20.13 -30.62 -9.83
C LYS A 378 -20.14 -31.27 -11.19
N TYR A 379 -19.86 -30.51 -12.21
CA TYR A 379 -19.63 -30.95 -13.58
C TYR A 379 -18.19 -30.69 -14.00
N ILE A 380 -17.69 -31.45 -14.96
CA ILE A 380 -16.40 -31.29 -15.60
C ILE A 380 -16.54 -31.29 -17.12
#